data_740fab70503207fbc05d2decc3e5615b
#
_entry.id   740fab70503207fbc05d2decc3e5615b
#
_cell.length_a   1.000
_cell.length_b   1.000
_cell.length_c   1.000
_cell.angle_alpha   90.00
_cell.angle_beta   90.00
_cell.angle_gamma   90.00
#
_symmetry.space_group_name_H-M   'P 1'
#
loop_
_entity.id
_entity.type
_entity.pdbx_description
1 polymer ?
#
loop_
_entity_poly.entity_id
_entity_poly.type
_entity_poly.pdbx_seq_one_letter_code
_entity_poly.pdbx_strand_id
1 'polypeptide(L)'
;MFDAVVEQTLKDIEDLKRSFYERNYKRLDDHALMQMWDMSLETHQYWINYFYDRFEDMKLLLCSAQGSHHADFLHDFVAENTKVCAKFVEEARNRDLPHNDISEKELHLLLTAYWTTIFEPIIHDFSRQEALEHCKYVCQFFNWQAIFGF
;
A
#
# COMPACT_ATOMS: atom_id res chain seq x y z
N MET A 1 -24.57 11.55 1.13
CA MET A 1 -24.09 11.97 2.47
C MET A 1 -22.74 11.31 2.82
N PHE A 2 -22.61 9.99 2.71
CA PHE A 2 -21.36 9.28 2.94
C PHE A 2 -20.19 9.80 2.08
N ASP A 3 -20.39 9.93 0.77
CA ASP A 3 -19.36 10.38 -0.17
C ASP A 3 -18.82 11.78 0.18
N ALA A 4 -19.70 12.71 0.61
CA ALA A 4 -19.29 14.05 1.00
C ALA A 4 -18.42 14.06 2.28
N VAL A 5 -18.64 13.14 3.20
CA VAL A 5 -17.87 13.05 4.47
C VAL A 5 -16.44 12.59 4.21
N VAL A 6 -16.25 11.64 3.31
CA VAL A 6 -14.93 11.05 3.01
C VAL A 6 -14.24 11.67 1.79
N GLU A 7 -14.86 12.63 1.11
CA GLU A 7 -14.39 13.21 -0.16
C GLU A 7 -12.96 13.74 -0.07
N GLN A 8 -12.63 14.48 0.98
CA GLN A 8 -11.28 15.04 1.13
C GLN A 8 -10.24 13.93 1.35
N THR A 9 -10.55 12.95 2.16
CA THR A 9 -9.66 11.81 2.40
C THR A 9 -9.44 10.99 1.14
N LEU A 10 -10.49 10.75 0.35
CA LEU A 10 -10.36 10.07 -0.94
C LEU A 10 -9.50 10.86 -1.92
N LYS A 11 -9.67 12.18 -1.97
CA LYS A 11 -8.83 13.05 -2.79
C LYS A 11 -7.36 12.99 -2.35
N ASP A 12 -7.10 13.06 -1.05
CA ASP A 12 -5.75 12.95 -0.52
C ASP A 12 -5.09 11.60 -0.89
N ILE A 13 -5.84 10.51 -0.81
CA ILE A 13 -5.39 9.17 -1.22
C ILE A 13 -5.12 9.12 -2.72
N GLU A 14 -5.99 9.70 -3.55
CA GLU A 14 -5.77 9.78 -5.00
C GLU A 14 -4.54 10.61 -5.36
N ASP A 15 -4.32 11.75 -4.70
CA ASP A 15 -3.14 12.58 -4.90
C ASP A 15 -1.85 11.83 -4.49
N LEU A 16 -1.90 11.09 -3.39
CA LEU A 16 -0.80 10.24 -2.95
C LEU A 16 -0.50 9.14 -3.96
N LYS A 17 -1.52 8.40 -4.41
CA LYS A 17 -1.38 7.38 -5.45
C LYS A 17 -0.76 7.97 -6.72
N ARG A 18 -1.26 9.11 -7.18
CA ARG A 18 -0.75 9.78 -8.38
C ARG A 18 0.74 10.09 -8.24
N SER A 19 1.19 10.54 -7.07
CA SER A 19 2.60 10.81 -6.83
C SER A 19 3.49 9.58 -6.99
N PHE A 20 2.96 8.38 -6.70
CA PHE A 20 3.66 7.11 -6.93
C PHE A 20 3.51 6.62 -8.38
N TYR A 21 2.34 6.75 -8.99
CA TYR A 21 2.05 6.22 -10.33
C TYR A 21 2.68 7.04 -11.46
N GLU A 22 2.83 8.34 -11.28
CA GLU A 22 3.47 9.23 -12.25
C GLU A 22 4.99 9.12 -12.23
N ARG A 23 5.57 8.35 -11.29
CA ARG A 23 7.00 8.06 -11.32
C ARG A 23 7.34 7.34 -12.61
N ASN A 24 8.16 7.99 -13.41
CA ASN A 24 8.68 7.35 -14.61
C ASN A 24 9.82 6.41 -14.22
N TYR A 25 9.49 5.14 -13.99
CA TYR A 25 10.45 4.09 -13.62
C TYR A 25 11.67 4.03 -14.54
N LYS A 26 11.48 4.31 -15.84
CA LYS A 26 12.56 4.30 -16.84
C LYS A 26 13.62 5.38 -16.63
N ARG A 27 13.29 6.44 -15.87
CA ARG A 27 14.21 7.54 -15.56
C ARG A 27 14.97 7.35 -14.24
N LEU A 28 14.57 6.39 -13.42
CA LEU A 28 15.27 6.08 -12.18
C LEU A 28 16.55 5.31 -12.51
N ASP A 29 17.63 5.60 -11.81
CA ASP A 29 18.81 4.74 -11.84
C ASP A 29 18.52 3.42 -11.11
N ASP A 30 19.41 2.43 -11.26
CA ASP A 30 19.18 1.10 -10.73
C ASP A 30 19.05 1.11 -9.20
N HIS A 31 19.84 1.92 -8.52
CA HIS A 31 19.77 2.04 -7.05
C HIS A 31 18.44 2.64 -6.60
N ALA A 32 18.01 3.74 -7.22
CA ALA A 32 16.73 4.37 -6.92
C ALA A 32 15.54 3.44 -7.24
N LEU A 33 15.63 2.66 -8.32
CA LEU A 33 14.61 1.68 -8.67
C LEU A 33 14.50 0.59 -7.60
N MET A 34 15.63 0.03 -7.15
CA MET A 34 15.65 -1.02 -6.14
C MET A 34 15.20 -0.51 -4.76
N GLN A 35 15.44 0.77 -4.44
CA GLN A 35 15.00 1.38 -3.20
C GLN A 35 13.53 1.84 -3.19
N MET A 36 12.88 1.89 -4.32
CA MET A 36 11.48 2.32 -4.41
C MET A 36 10.55 1.51 -3.51
N TRP A 37 10.91 0.26 -3.27
CA TRP A 37 10.17 -0.69 -2.44
C TRP A 37 10.92 -1.04 -1.15
N ASP A 38 11.71 -0.07 -0.66
CA ASP A 38 12.22 -0.18 0.71
C ASP A 38 11.04 -0.13 1.68
N MET A 39 10.68 -1.31 2.17
CA MET A 39 9.59 -1.52 3.12
C MET A 39 10.17 -1.58 4.54
N SER A 40 11.00 -0.60 4.89
CA SER A 40 11.56 -0.43 6.22
C SER A 40 10.48 -0.20 7.27
N LEU A 41 10.83 -0.33 8.54
CA LEU A 41 9.94 0.01 9.64
C LEU A 41 9.45 1.45 9.54
N GLU A 42 10.33 2.37 9.15
CA GLU A 42 10.00 3.79 8.97
C GLU A 42 8.94 3.98 7.88
N THR A 43 9.03 3.28 6.77
CA THR A 43 8.03 3.30 5.70
C THR A 43 6.66 2.81 6.19
N HIS A 44 6.63 1.72 6.97
CA HIS A 44 5.38 1.22 7.55
C HIS A 44 4.78 2.22 8.55
N GLN A 45 5.61 2.83 9.40
CA GLN A 45 5.17 3.84 10.34
C GLN A 45 4.64 5.10 9.64
N TYR A 46 5.24 5.47 8.51
CA TYR A 46 4.72 6.54 7.66
C TYR A 46 3.28 6.25 7.20
N TRP A 47 3.01 5.04 6.69
CA TRP A 47 1.67 4.64 6.26
C TRP A 47 0.67 4.65 7.41
N ILE A 48 1.03 4.10 8.56
CA ILE A 48 0.16 4.12 9.74
C ILE A 48 -0.16 5.55 10.15
N ASN A 49 0.83 6.43 10.27
CA ASN A 49 0.59 7.82 10.61
C ASN A 49 -0.30 8.53 9.59
N TYR A 50 -0.07 8.30 8.31
CA TYR A 50 -0.88 8.86 7.22
C TYR A 50 -2.36 8.49 7.36
N PHE A 51 -2.66 7.21 7.60
CA PHE A 51 -4.03 6.74 7.74
C PHE A 51 -4.65 7.11 9.10
N TYR A 52 -3.88 7.14 10.17
CA TYR A 52 -4.37 7.56 11.49
C TYR A 52 -4.64 9.05 11.60
N ASP A 53 -3.99 9.88 10.81
CA ASP A 53 -4.35 11.30 10.67
C ASP A 53 -5.75 11.48 10.08
N ARG A 54 -6.29 10.44 9.46
CA ARG A 54 -7.61 10.36 8.81
C ARG A 54 -8.46 9.22 9.38
N PHE A 55 -8.27 8.92 10.65
CA PHE A 55 -8.79 7.69 11.29
C PHE A 55 -10.30 7.51 11.09
N GLU A 56 -11.10 8.54 11.39
CA GLU A 56 -12.56 8.45 11.31
C GLU A 56 -13.03 8.18 9.87
N ASP A 57 -12.47 8.88 8.90
CA ASP A 57 -12.81 8.69 7.49
C ASP A 57 -12.35 7.32 6.99
N MET A 58 -11.15 6.89 7.37
CA MET A 58 -10.64 5.56 7.03
C MET A 58 -11.52 4.47 7.62
N LYS A 59 -11.96 4.63 8.87
CA LYS A 59 -12.88 3.69 9.50
C LYS A 59 -14.22 3.62 8.78
N LEU A 60 -14.77 4.75 8.35
CA LEU A 60 -15.98 4.80 7.53
C LEU A 60 -15.79 4.05 6.21
N LEU A 61 -14.70 4.29 5.50
CA LEU A 61 -14.38 3.62 4.23
C LEU A 61 -14.23 2.11 4.39
N LEU A 62 -13.57 1.66 5.45
CA LEU A 62 -13.26 0.25 5.67
C LEU A 62 -14.45 -0.54 6.25
N CYS A 63 -15.28 0.09 7.09
CA CYS A 63 -16.32 -0.61 7.84
C CYS A 63 -17.76 -0.30 7.39
N SER A 64 -18.02 0.88 6.82
CA SER A 64 -19.38 1.39 6.58
C SER A 64 -19.66 1.75 5.13
N ALA A 65 -18.75 1.43 4.21
CA ALA A 65 -18.86 1.81 2.81
C ALA A 65 -19.87 0.98 2.00
N GLN A 66 -20.47 -0.08 2.59
CA GLN A 66 -21.45 -0.92 1.91
C GLN A 66 -22.64 -0.10 1.42
N GLY A 67 -23.02 -0.31 0.17
CA GLY A 67 -24.09 0.44 -0.48
C GLY A 67 -23.68 1.82 -1.02
N SER A 68 -22.42 2.21 -0.87
CA SER A 68 -21.84 3.40 -1.48
C SER A 68 -21.00 3.05 -2.71
N HIS A 69 -20.51 4.06 -3.44
CA HIS A 69 -19.53 3.89 -4.53
C HIS A 69 -18.18 3.34 -4.05
N HIS A 70 -17.95 3.31 -2.74
CA HIS A 70 -16.67 2.91 -2.12
C HIS A 70 -16.76 1.57 -1.40
N ALA A 71 -17.80 0.77 -1.65
CA ALA A 71 -18.00 -0.54 -1.03
C ALA A 71 -16.80 -1.48 -1.22
N ASP A 72 -16.08 -1.32 -2.34
CA ASP A 72 -14.91 -2.12 -2.70
C ASP A 72 -13.59 -1.36 -2.51
N PHE A 73 -13.55 -0.37 -1.62
CA PHE A 73 -12.39 0.52 -1.42
C PHE A 73 -11.07 -0.25 -1.27
N LEU A 74 -11.01 -1.23 -0.38
CA LEU A 74 -9.79 -2.01 -0.15
C LEU A 74 -9.38 -2.80 -1.40
N HIS A 75 -10.35 -3.45 -2.05
CA HIS A 75 -10.12 -4.22 -3.27
C HIS A 75 -9.55 -3.34 -4.39
N ASP A 76 -10.15 -2.19 -4.63
CA ASP A 76 -9.72 -1.26 -5.67
C ASP A 76 -8.35 -0.66 -5.35
N PHE A 77 -8.10 -0.32 -4.09
CA PHE A 77 -6.81 0.17 -3.61
C PHE A 77 -5.70 -0.86 -3.88
N VAL A 78 -5.94 -2.11 -3.52
CA VAL A 78 -4.97 -3.21 -3.75
C VAL A 78 -4.79 -3.48 -5.24
N ALA A 79 -5.85 -3.47 -6.04
CA ALA A 79 -5.77 -3.72 -7.48
C ALA A 79 -4.86 -2.68 -8.18
N GLU A 80 -4.99 -1.42 -7.82
CA GLU A 80 -4.13 -0.36 -8.36
C GLU A 80 -2.67 -0.50 -7.89
N ASN A 81 -2.47 -0.79 -6.61
CA ASN A 81 -1.14 -1.00 -6.05
C ASN A 81 -0.44 -2.21 -6.70
N THR A 82 -1.20 -3.28 -7.00
CA THR A 82 -0.69 -4.45 -7.72
C THR A 82 -0.12 -4.07 -9.08
N LYS A 83 -0.80 -3.23 -9.84
CA LYS A 83 -0.32 -2.77 -11.16
C LYS A 83 0.99 -2.00 -11.06
N VAL A 84 1.16 -1.18 -10.02
CA VAL A 84 2.41 -0.45 -9.78
C VAL A 84 3.56 -1.40 -9.46
N CYS A 85 3.32 -2.37 -8.58
CA CYS A 85 4.32 -3.40 -8.25
C CYS A 85 4.72 -4.23 -9.48
N ALA A 86 3.75 -4.62 -10.32
CA ALA A 86 4.01 -5.36 -11.54
C ALA A 86 4.92 -4.59 -12.50
N LYS A 87 4.72 -3.28 -12.65
CA LYS A 87 5.59 -2.42 -13.48
C LYS A 87 7.02 -2.34 -12.93
N PHE A 88 7.17 -2.31 -11.62
CA PHE A 88 8.48 -2.35 -10.96
C PHE A 88 9.22 -3.65 -11.31
N VAL A 89 8.57 -4.80 -11.17
CA VAL A 89 9.18 -6.10 -11.50
C VAL A 89 9.53 -6.18 -12.98
N GLU A 90 8.68 -5.68 -13.85
CA GLU A 90 8.94 -5.61 -15.29
C GLU A 90 10.18 -4.76 -15.62
N GLU A 91 10.31 -3.59 -15.01
CA GLU A 91 11.46 -2.72 -15.22
C GLU A 91 12.75 -3.33 -14.67
N ALA A 92 12.72 -3.97 -13.50
CA ALA A 92 13.86 -4.70 -12.95
C ALA A 92 14.30 -5.83 -13.89
N ARG A 93 13.36 -6.58 -14.46
CA ARG A 93 13.62 -7.62 -15.46
C ARG A 93 14.26 -7.03 -16.71
N ASN A 94 13.74 -5.94 -17.24
CA ASN A 94 14.26 -5.29 -18.45
C ASN A 94 15.70 -4.80 -18.31
N ARG A 95 16.14 -4.55 -17.07
CA ARG A 95 17.51 -4.10 -16.74
C ARG A 95 18.42 -5.22 -16.24
N ASP A 96 17.98 -6.48 -16.28
CA ASP A 96 18.69 -7.62 -15.69
C ASP A 96 19.08 -7.41 -14.22
N LEU A 97 18.27 -6.63 -13.48
CA LEU A 97 18.44 -6.48 -12.04
C LEU A 97 17.89 -7.70 -11.28
N PRO A 98 18.37 -7.97 -10.05
CA PRO A 98 17.81 -9.04 -9.24
C PRO A 98 16.30 -8.90 -9.12
N HIS A 99 15.58 -9.95 -9.42
CA HIS A 99 14.11 -10.01 -9.29
C HIS A 99 13.64 -11.45 -9.24
N ASN A 100 12.50 -11.66 -8.59
CA ASN A 100 11.75 -12.92 -8.69
C ASN A 100 10.63 -12.77 -9.75
N ASP A 101 10.38 -13.83 -10.48
CA ASP A 101 9.26 -13.88 -11.44
C ASP A 101 7.94 -14.12 -10.70
N ILE A 102 7.39 -13.05 -10.14
CA ILE A 102 6.11 -13.09 -9.45
C ILE A 102 5.03 -12.70 -10.43
N SER A 103 3.98 -13.53 -10.55
CA SER A 103 2.82 -13.19 -11.36
C SER A 103 2.01 -12.06 -10.73
N GLU A 104 1.30 -11.30 -11.57
CA GLU A 104 0.39 -10.25 -11.09
C GLU A 104 -0.69 -10.80 -10.13
N LYS A 105 -1.16 -12.03 -10.38
CA LYS A 105 -2.10 -12.71 -9.49
C LYS A 105 -1.52 -12.98 -8.11
N GLU A 106 -0.28 -13.44 -8.06
CA GLU A 106 0.42 -13.67 -6.78
C GLU A 106 0.71 -12.36 -6.05
N LEU A 107 1.16 -11.33 -6.75
CA LEU A 107 1.31 -9.99 -6.18
C LEU A 107 0.00 -9.47 -5.59
N HIS A 108 -1.12 -9.68 -6.28
CA HIS A 108 -2.43 -9.26 -5.78
C HIS A 108 -2.78 -9.95 -4.46
N LEU A 109 -2.52 -11.24 -4.32
CA LEU A 109 -2.76 -11.98 -3.08
C LEU A 109 -1.88 -11.48 -1.93
N LEU A 110 -0.58 -11.32 -2.19
CA LEU A 110 0.38 -10.83 -1.19
C LEU A 110 0.07 -9.40 -0.74
N LEU A 111 -0.27 -8.52 -1.67
CA LEU A 111 -0.63 -7.13 -1.37
C LEU A 111 -1.98 -7.02 -0.67
N THR A 112 -2.94 -7.91 -0.97
CA THR A 112 -4.20 -8.00 -0.23
C THR A 112 -3.93 -8.35 1.24
N ALA A 113 -3.11 -9.35 1.50
CA ALA A 113 -2.73 -9.74 2.86
C ALA A 113 -1.99 -8.60 3.58
N TYR A 114 -1.05 -7.94 2.91
CA TYR A 114 -0.29 -6.83 3.46
C TYR A 114 -1.17 -5.64 3.84
N TRP A 115 -1.97 -5.13 2.92
CA TRP A 115 -2.81 -3.96 3.17
C TRP A 115 -3.94 -4.26 4.16
N THR A 116 -4.48 -5.47 4.16
CA THR A 116 -5.40 -5.91 5.20
C THR A 116 -4.75 -5.79 6.58
N THR A 117 -3.53 -6.28 6.73
CA THR A 117 -2.77 -6.17 7.99
C THR A 117 -2.51 -4.72 8.40
N ILE A 118 -2.27 -3.82 7.46
CA ILE A 118 -2.08 -2.38 7.72
C ILE A 118 -3.40 -1.71 8.17
N PHE A 119 -4.54 -2.12 7.62
CA PHE A 119 -5.84 -1.50 7.92
C PHE A 119 -6.57 -2.12 9.12
N GLU A 120 -6.29 -3.38 9.47
CA GLU A 120 -6.94 -4.06 10.60
C GLU A 120 -6.87 -3.29 11.93
N PRO A 121 -5.76 -2.62 12.30
CA PRO A 121 -5.73 -1.79 13.51
C PRO A 121 -6.80 -0.70 13.54
N ILE A 122 -7.12 -0.09 12.40
CA ILE A 122 -8.19 0.91 12.30
C ILE A 122 -9.55 0.25 12.48
N ILE A 123 -9.77 -0.88 11.83
CA ILE A 123 -11.04 -1.64 11.91
C ILE A 123 -11.33 -2.04 13.36
N HIS A 124 -10.31 -2.43 14.11
CA HIS A 124 -10.41 -2.89 15.50
C HIS A 124 -10.19 -1.80 16.55
N ASP A 125 -10.22 -0.53 16.19
CA ASP A 125 -10.06 0.60 17.11
C ASP A 125 -8.75 0.60 17.93
N PHE A 126 -7.67 0.10 17.35
CA PHE A 126 -6.34 0.21 17.97
C PHE A 126 -5.95 1.67 18.08
N SER A 127 -5.26 2.03 19.16
CA SER A 127 -4.62 3.34 19.27
C SER A 127 -3.51 3.48 18.22
N ARG A 128 -3.14 4.71 17.88
CA ARG A 128 -1.99 4.98 17.00
C ARG A 128 -0.73 4.29 17.52
N GLN A 129 -0.48 4.33 18.81
CA GLN A 129 0.69 3.69 19.43
C GLN A 129 0.69 2.18 19.22
N GLU A 130 -0.44 1.52 19.45
CA GLU A 130 -0.60 0.08 19.24
C GLU A 130 -0.38 -0.28 17.75
N ALA A 131 -0.91 0.53 16.83
CA ALA A 131 -0.71 0.33 15.40
C ALA A 131 0.76 0.52 14.98
N LEU A 132 1.46 1.50 15.53
CA LEU A 132 2.90 1.71 15.27
C LEU A 132 3.74 0.55 15.81
N GLU A 133 3.39 -0.02 16.96
CA GLU A 133 4.06 -1.22 17.48
C GLU A 133 3.78 -2.45 16.62
N HIS A 134 2.58 -2.58 16.07
CA HIS A 134 2.23 -3.63 15.12
C HIS A 134 3.13 -3.63 13.88
N CYS A 135 3.59 -2.47 13.42
CA CYS A 135 4.50 -2.36 12.27
C CYS A 135 5.76 -3.21 12.40
N LYS A 136 6.27 -3.42 13.61
CA LYS A 136 7.45 -4.26 13.86
C LYS A 136 7.23 -5.70 13.42
N TYR A 137 6.02 -6.21 13.66
CA TYR A 137 5.64 -7.57 13.26
C TYR A 137 5.33 -7.65 11.77
N VAL A 138 4.69 -6.63 11.21
CA VAL A 138 4.44 -6.54 9.76
C VAL A 138 5.75 -6.60 8.98
N CYS A 139 6.78 -5.84 9.40
CA CYS A 139 8.10 -5.87 8.77
C CYS A 139 8.76 -7.25 8.82
N GLN A 140 8.57 -7.98 9.91
CA GLN A 140 9.13 -9.32 10.04
C GLN A 140 8.36 -10.35 9.22
N PHE A 141 7.05 -10.21 9.14
CA PHE A 141 6.18 -11.13 8.43
C PHE A 141 6.28 -10.97 6.92
N PHE A 142 6.30 -9.73 6.41
CA PHE A 142 6.41 -9.43 5.00
C PHE A 142 7.85 -9.01 4.64
N ASN A 143 8.68 -9.97 4.33
CA ASN A 143 10.04 -9.70 3.81
C ASN A 143 9.97 -9.39 2.31
N TRP A 144 9.66 -8.15 1.98
CA TRP A 144 9.51 -7.70 0.60
C TRP A 144 10.78 -7.82 -0.23
N GLN A 145 11.96 -7.67 0.39
CA GLN A 145 13.23 -7.90 -0.32
C GLN A 145 13.32 -9.34 -0.82
N ALA A 146 13.02 -10.31 0.05
CA ALA A 146 13.02 -11.72 -0.36
C ALA A 146 11.91 -12.01 -1.37
N ILE A 147 10.72 -11.40 -1.22
CA ILE A 147 9.59 -11.58 -2.14
C ILE A 147 9.93 -11.07 -3.54
N PHE A 148 10.50 -9.87 -3.65
CA PHE A 148 10.88 -9.29 -4.93
C PHE A 148 12.22 -9.82 -5.46
N GLY A 149 13.06 -10.42 -4.63
CA GLY A 149 14.32 -11.04 -5.04
C GLY A 149 15.53 -10.11 -5.09
N PHE A 150 15.51 -9.05 -4.26
CA PHE A 150 16.65 -8.12 -4.19
C PHE A 150 17.20 -7.90 -2.79
#